data_451f8f3327c9e935badd663bc6c20b69
#
_entry.id   451f8f3327c9e935badd663bc6c20b69
#
_cell.length_a   1.000
_cell.length_b   1.000
_cell.length_c   1.000
_cell.angle_alpha   90.00
_cell.angle_beta   90.00
_cell.angle_gamma   90.00
#
_symmetry.space_group_name_H-M   'P 1'
#
loop_
_entity.id
_entity.type
_entity.pdbx_description
1 polymer ?
#
loop_
_entity_poly.entity_id
_entity_poly.type
_entity_poly.pdbx_seq_one_letter_code
_entity_poly.pdbx_strand_id
1 'polypeptide(L)'
;MKGLFVTATDTEVGKTVVAGALAGVLRKRGYDVGVCKPIQSGHLSCDPAGDASRLQYLSGVETHADHICPFSVKEPLAPRLAMKRAGKQVFLADVVNSCKNIQEYFEYIIVEGAGGFIVPYTEDALVADFAQALNMPLLIVARPTLGTVNHTLLTIECAKARGLKVAGVILSGYREEALERVKENRDMIEQLSGVPVLGMIPWLGEEFTREYALEAAEYSINVSKLEEWLA
;
A
#
# COMPACT_ATOMS: atom_id res chain seq x y z
N MET A 1 -0.44 8.30 14.01
CA MET A 1 0.89 7.85 13.61
C MET A 1 1.38 8.75 12.48
N LYS A 2 2.69 8.90 12.27
CA LYS A 2 3.26 9.69 11.17
C LYS A 2 3.57 8.81 9.97
N GLY A 3 3.17 9.20 8.76
CA GLY A 3 3.43 8.48 7.53
C GLY A 3 2.20 8.32 6.64
N LEU A 4 2.15 7.28 5.82
CA LEU A 4 1.09 7.01 4.85
C LEU A 4 0.54 5.58 5.01
N PHE A 5 -0.77 5.45 4.85
CA PHE A 5 -1.42 4.14 4.72
C PHE A 5 -1.69 3.84 3.25
N VAL A 6 -1.07 2.79 2.72
CA VAL A 6 -1.23 2.35 1.33
C VAL A 6 -2.32 1.28 1.28
N THR A 7 -3.45 1.63 0.67
CA THR A 7 -4.54 0.70 0.36
C THR A 7 -4.67 0.49 -1.15
N ALA A 8 -5.62 -0.32 -1.57
CA ALA A 8 -5.88 -0.50 -2.98
C ALA A 8 -7.35 -0.74 -3.29
N THR A 9 -7.67 -0.61 -4.58
CA THR A 9 -8.99 -0.92 -5.11
C THR A 9 -9.27 -2.42 -5.19
N ASP A 10 -8.20 -3.26 -5.21
CA ASP A 10 -8.29 -4.72 -5.34
C ASP A 10 -6.97 -5.40 -4.94
N THR A 11 -6.91 -6.74 -5.05
CA THR A 11 -5.66 -7.53 -4.97
C THR A 11 -4.84 -7.37 -6.26
N GLU A 12 -3.52 -7.63 -6.17
CA GLU A 12 -2.61 -7.68 -7.33
C GLU A 12 -2.55 -6.41 -8.19
N VAL A 13 -2.85 -5.25 -7.60
CA VAL A 13 -2.78 -3.94 -8.31
C VAL A 13 -1.43 -3.22 -8.12
N GLY A 14 -0.43 -3.88 -7.52
CA GLY A 14 0.90 -3.32 -7.34
C GLY A 14 1.14 -2.56 -6.02
N LYS A 15 0.28 -2.75 -4.99
CA LYS A 15 0.44 -2.09 -3.67
C LYS A 15 1.87 -2.18 -3.13
N THR A 16 2.39 -3.39 -3.04
CA THR A 16 3.71 -3.69 -2.45
C THR A 16 4.85 -3.01 -3.20
N VAL A 17 4.76 -2.99 -4.54
CA VAL A 17 5.73 -2.30 -5.39
C VAL A 17 5.68 -0.79 -5.14
N VAL A 18 4.48 -0.20 -5.13
CA VAL A 18 4.30 1.24 -4.88
C VAL A 18 4.77 1.60 -3.47
N ALA A 19 4.33 0.87 -2.44
CA ALA A 19 4.68 1.14 -1.05
C ALA A 19 6.20 1.02 -0.80
N GLY A 20 6.81 -0.07 -1.27
CA GLY A 20 8.23 -0.32 -1.10
C GLY A 20 9.10 0.66 -1.88
N ALA A 21 8.78 0.93 -3.15
CA ALA A 21 9.53 1.88 -3.97
C ALA A 21 9.40 3.32 -3.43
N LEU A 22 8.19 3.73 -3.03
CA LEU A 22 7.98 5.04 -2.41
C LEU A 22 8.79 5.20 -1.11
N ALA A 23 8.78 4.18 -0.24
CA ALA A 23 9.62 4.18 0.96
C ALA A 23 11.11 4.32 0.61
N GLY A 24 11.58 3.58 -0.39
CA GLY A 24 12.97 3.64 -0.86
C GLY A 24 13.34 5.01 -1.42
N VAL A 25 12.44 5.65 -2.18
CA VAL A 25 12.63 7.01 -2.71
C VAL A 25 12.69 8.04 -1.58
N LEU A 26 11.76 7.98 -0.62
CA LEU A 26 11.75 8.89 0.54
C LEU A 26 13.04 8.74 1.36
N ARG A 27 13.52 7.51 1.57
CA ARG A 27 14.81 7.26 2.25
C ARG A 27 16.00 7.85 1.48
N LYS A 28 16.02 7.73 0.15
CA LYS A 28 17.03 8.40 -0.70
C LYS A 28 16.99 9.94 -0.57
N ARG A 29 15.82 10.50 -0.31
CA ARG A 29 15.63 11.94 -0.07
C ARG A 29 15.95 12.37 1.38
N GLY A 30 16.39 11.44 2.22
CA GLY A 30 16.85 11.71 3.60
C GLY A 30 15.77 11.59 4.68
N TYR A 31 14.58 11.10 4.35
CA TYR A 31 13.55 10.80 5.35
C TYR A 31 13.86 9.49 6.08
N ASP A 32 13.66 9.46 7.39
CA ASP A 32 13.75 8.25 8.20
C ASP A 32 12.43 7.48 8.14
N VAL A 33 12.32 6.56 7.16
CA VAL A 33 11.08 5.84 6.81
C VAL A 33 11.23 4.34 7.01
N GLY A 34 10.35 3.77 7.84
CA GLY A 34 10.13 2.33 7.97
C GLY A 34 8.95 1.85 7.13
N VAL A 35 8.81 0.53 7.00
CA VAL A 35 7.67 -0.11 6.32
C VAL A 35 7.00 -1.13 7.25
N CYS A 36 5.69 -1.27 7.15
CA CYS A 36 4.90 -2.21 7.94
C CYS A 36 3.77 -2.81 7.09
N LYS A 37 3.63 -4.12 7.15
CA LYS A 37 2.51 -4.88 6.56
C LYS A 37 2.09 -5.94 7.57
N PRO A 38 1.27 -5.61 8.58
CA PRO A 38 1.04 -6.49 9.73
C PRO A 38 0.56 -7.89 9.38
N ILE A 39 -0.29 -8.02 8.35
CA ILE A 39 -0.81 -9.32 7.91
C ILE A 39 -0.54 -9.54 6.42
N GLN A 40 -0.05 -10.73 6.07
CA GLN A 40 -0.03 -11.23 4.69
C GLN A 40 -0.52 -12.68 4.62
N SER A 41 -1.18 -13.01 3.52
CA SER A 41 -1.62 -14.35 3.13
C SER A 41 -1.00 -14.74 1.78
N GLY A 42 -0.89 -16.04 1.52
CA GLY A 42 -0.25 -16.56 0.30
C GLY A 42 1.22 -16.92 0.50
N HIS A 43 1.94 -16.19 1.34
CA HIS A 43 3.36 -16.39 1.63
C HIS A 43 3.65 -16.17 3.11
N LEU A 44 4.67 -16.84 3.65
CA LEU A 44 5.23 -16.48 4.95
C LEU A 44 6.06 -15.19 4.82
N SER A 45 6.24 -14.48 5.93
CA SER A 45 7.01 -13.23 5.99
C SER A 45 8.43 -13.34 5.43
N CYS A 46 9.10 -14.48 5.68
CA CYS A 46 10.46 -14.76 5.21
C CYS A 46 10.53 -15.27 3.75
N ASP A 47 9.41 -15.51 3.09
CA ASP A 47 9.40 -15.95 1.69
C ASP A 47 9.83 -14.78 0.79
N PRO A 48 10.89 -14.94 -0.04
CA PRO A 48 11.34 -13.88 -0.96
C PRO A 48 10.25 -13.39 -1.92
N ALA A 49 9.29 -14.24 -2.28
CA ALA A 49 8.15 -13.89 -3.13
C ALA A 49 7.03 -13.16 -2.37
N GLY A 50 7.08 -13.14 -1.03
CA GLY A 50 6.08 -12.51 -0.17
C GLY A 50 6.22 -11.00 -0.10
N ASP A 51 5.12 -10.34 0.26
CA ASP A 51 5.05 -8.88 0.33
C ASP A 51 6.04 -8.28 1.34
N ALA A 52 6.23 -8.91 2.51
CA ALA A 52 7.14 -8.40 3.54
C ALA A 52 8.59 -8.36 3.06
N SER A 53 9.06 -9.43 2.40
CA SER A 53 10.41 -9.49 1.82
C SER A 53 10.56 -8.50 0.66
N ARG A 54 9.52 -8.33 -0.16
CA ARG A 54 9.51 -7.33 -1.24
C ARG A 54 9.54 -5.90 -0.69
N LEU A 55 8.77 -5.60 0.35
CA LEU A 55 8.81 -4.29 1.04
C LEU A 55 10.19 -4.02 1.61
N GLN A 56 10.80 -5.00 2.30
CA GLN A 56 12.16 -4.90 2.82
C GLN A 56 13.16 -4.58 1.71
N TYR A 57 13.15 -5.38 0.65
CA TYR A 57 14.04 -5.22 -0.49
C TYR A 57 13.90 -3.84 -1.15
N LEU A 58 12.69 -3.43 -1.51
CA LEU A 58 12.44 -2.19 -2.24
C LEU A 58 12.72 -0.95 -1.38
N SER A 59 12.30 -0.95 -0.13
CA SER A 59 12.53 0.17 0.79
C SER A 59 13.99 0.30 1.20
N GLY A 60 14.73 -0.82 1.25
CA GLY A 60 16.09 -0.87 1.75
C GLY A 60 16.19 -0.68 3.27
N VAL A 61 15.12 -1.04 4.01
CA VAL A 61 15.19 -1.11 5.48
C VAL A 61 15.89 -2.38 5.90
N GLU A 62 16.65 -2.30 7.00
CA GLU A 62 17.33 -3.47 7.58
C GLU A 62 16.42 -4.28 8.52
N THR A 63 15.21 -3.76 8.81
CA THR A 63 14.22 -4.44 9.66
C THR A 63 13.88 -5.81 9.08
N HIS A 64 13.96 -6.86 9.91
CA HIS A 64 13.68 -8.22 9.50
C HIS A 64 12.23 -8.38 9.03
N ALA A 65 11.99 -9.20 7.99
CA ALA A 65 10.67 -9.39 7.38
C ALA A 65 9.59 -9.84 8.39
N ASP A 66 9.95 -10.61 9.42
CA ASP A 66 9.02 -11.02 10.49
C ASP A 66 8.57 -9.86 11.39
N HIS A 67 9.37 -8.81 11.51
CA HIS A 67 8.95 -7.59 12.21
C HIS A 67 8.08 -6.72 11.30
N ILE A 68 8.40 -6.65 10.00
CA ILE A 68 7.55 -5.97 9.01
C ILE A 68 6.17 -6.62 8.93
N CYS A 69 6.12 -7.97 8.98
CA CYS A 69 4.89 -8.75 8.89
C CYS A 69 4.84 -9.88 9.93
N PRO A 70 4.42 -9.59 11.17
CA PRO A 70 4.35 -10.58 12.25
C PRO A 70 3.26 -11.65 12.04
N PHE A 71 2.25 -11.37 11.23
CA PHE A 71 1.15 -12.30 10.98
C PHE A 71 1.15 -12.75 9.52
N SER A 72 1.78 -13.88 9.24
CA SER A 72 1.85 -14.44 7.89
C SER A 72 1.33 -15.88 7.83
N VAL A 73 0.71 -16.25 6.71
CA VAL A 73 0.19 -17.60 6.44
C VAL A 73 0.31 -17.94 4.96
N LYS A 74 0.47 -19.24 4.66
CA LYS A 74 0.68 -19.74 3.29
C LYS A 74 -0.57 -19.73 2.41
N GLU A 75 -1.75 -19.84 3.00
CA GLU A 75 -2.99 -19.98 2.23
C GLU A 75 -3.40 -18.61 1.64
N PRO A 76 -3.59 -18.49 0.29
CA PRO A 76 -3.90 -17.22 -0.37
C PRO A 76 -5.40 -16.90 -0.29
N LEU A 77 -5.85 -16.45 0.86
CA LEU A 77 -7.23 -16.08 1.14
C LEU A 77 -7.31 -14.67 1.75
N ALA A 78 -8.52 -14.15 1.90
CA ALA A 78 -8.73 -12.93 2.68
C ALA A 78 -8.11 -13.09 4.09
N PRO A 79 -7.40 -12.09 4.62
CA PRO A 79 -6.57 -12.20 5.83
C PRO A 79 -7.26 -12.88 7.01
N ARG A 80 -8.45 -12.42 7.36
CA ARG A 80 -9.24 -13.02 8.44
C ARG A 80 -9.48 -14.53 8.24
N LEU A 81 -9.88 -14.92 7.05
CA LEU A 81 -10.16 -16.33 6.74
C LEU A 81 -8.87 -17.17 6.76
N ALA A 82 -7.79 -16.64 6.20
CA ALA A 82 -6.49 -17.31 6.17
C ALA A 82 -5.95 -17.54 7.59
N MET A 83 -5.99 -16.51 8.45
CA MET A 83 -5.60 -16.61 9.86
C MET A 83 -6.44 -17.64 10.62
N LYS A 84 -7.77 -17.59 10.48
CA LYS A 84 -8.69 -18.53 11.11
C LYS A 84 -8.40 -19.99 10.72
N ARG A 85 -8.14 -20.26 9.43
CA ARG A 85 -7.78 -21.62 8.97
C ARG A 85 -6.43 -22.10 9.49
N ALA A 86 -5.50 -21.17 9.70
CA ALA A 86 -4.22 -21.46 10.34
C ALA A 86 -4.29 -21.59 11.87
N GLY A 87 -5.48 -21.54 12.47
CA GLY A 87 -5.68 -21.61 13.92
C GLY A 87 -5.18 -20.36 14.67
N LYS A 88 -4.99 -19.24 13.97
CA LYS A 88 -4.54 -17.97 14.54
C LYS A 88 -5.72 -17.00 14.71
N GLN A 89 -5.77 -16.34 15.85
CA GLN A 89 -6.68 -15.22 16.08
C GLN A 89 -5.85 -13.94 16.13
N VAL A 90 -6.20 -12.98 15.29
CA VAL A 90 -5.54 -11.67 15.19
C VAL A 90 -6.62 -10.60 15.29
N PHE A 91 -6.45 -9.65 16.18
CA PHE A 91 -7.38 -8.55 16.43
C PHE A 91 -6.82 -7.23 15.94
N LEU A 92 -7.67 -6.22 15.79
CA LEU A 92 -7.29 -4.88 15.38
C LEU A 92 -6.17 -4.31 16.26
N ALA A 93 -6.24 -4.54 17.56
CA ALA A 93 -5.21 -4.07 18.49
C ALA A 93 -3.82 -4.65 18.19
N ASP A 94 -3.74 -5.92 17.77
CA ASP A 94 -2.46 -6.58 17.48
C ASP A 94 -1.77 -5.94 16.28
N VAL A 95 -2.52 -5.67 15.21
CA VAL A 95 -1.96 -5.04 13.99
C VAL A 95 -1.61 -3.57 14.20
N VAL A 96 -2.38 -2.84 15.01
CA VAL A 96 -2.05 -1.46 15.39
C VAL A 96 -0.78 -1.43 16.23
N ASN A 97 -0.60 -2.35 17.17
CA ASN A 97 0.61 -2.44 17.99
C ASN A 97 1.84 -2.81 17.15
N SER A 98 1.71 -3.67 16.15
CA SER A 98 2.80 -3.97 15.21
C SER A 98 3.32 -2.71 14.53
N CYS A 99 2.40 -1.85 14.06
CA CYS A 99 2.80 -0.58 13.44
C CYS A 99 3.46 0.38 14.44
N LYS A 100 2.96 0.45 15.68
CA LYS A 100 3.58 1.26 16.72
C LYS A 100 5.02 0.80 17.02
N ASN A 101 5.24 -0.51 17.12
CA ASN A 101 6.57 -1.06 17.36
C ASN A 101 7.56 -0.67 16.24
N ILE A 102 7.14 -0.68 14.97
CA ILE A 102 7.98 -0.20 13.87
C ILE A 102 8.22 1.32 13.98
N GLN A 103 7.18 2.10 14.33
CA GLN A 103 7.30 3.56 14.47
C GLN A 103 8.27 3.99 15.59
N GLU A 104 8.57 3.14 16.58
CA GLU A 104 9.57 3.43 17.61
C GLU A 104 10.99 3.56 17.05
N TYR A 105 11.26 2.94 15.89
CA TYR A 105 12.57 2.93 15.23
C TYR A 105 12.68 3.90 14.05
N PHE A 106 11.55 4.49 13.60
CA PHE A 106 11.50 5.36 12.42
C PHE A 106 10.63 6.58 12.69
N GLU A 107 11.02 7.73 12.15
CA GLU A 107 10.21 8.94 12.26
C GLU A 107 8.88 8.80 11.52
N TYR A 108 8.91 8.17 10.35
CA TYR A 108 7.74 7.92 9.49
C TYR A 108 7.61 6.45 9.17
N ILE A 109 6.38 5.99 8.93
CA ILE A 109 6.15 4.64 8.41
C ILE A 109 5.22 4.65 7.20
N ILE A 110 5.48 3.74 6.25
CA ILE A 110 4.52 3.37 5.22
C ILE A 110 3.88 2.06 5.63
N VAL A 111 2.57 2.10 5.88
CA VAL A 111 1.79 0.93 6.27
C VAL A 111 1.04 0.42 5.05
N GLU A 112 1.24 -0.84 4.69
CA GLU A 112 0.51 -1.50 3.62
C GLU A 112 -0.64 -2.34 4.17
N GLY A 113 -1.87 -2.08 3.69
CA GLY A 113 -3.03 -2.94 3.91
C GLY A 113 -2.97 -4.23 3.09
N ALA A 114 -4.00 -5.08 3.19
CA ALA A 114 -4.09 -6.33 2.45
C ALA A 114 -5.37 -6.40 1.61
N GLY A 115 -5.25 -6.76 0.33
CA GLY A 115 -6.37 -6.77 -0.61
C GLY A 115 -6.94 -5.37 -0.86
N GLY A 116 -8.26 -5.28 -1.00
CA GLY A 116 -8.98 -4.01 -1.14
C GLY A 116 -9.37 -3.40 0.21
N PHE A 117 -9.99 -2.22 0.16
CA PHE A 117 -10.24 -1.38 1.34
C PHE A 117 -11.29 -1.96 2.32
N ILE A 118 -12.29 -2.71 1.82
CA ILE A 118 -13.38 -3.32 2.62
C ILE A 118 -13.17 -4.84 2.82
N VAL A 119 -11.93 -5.31 2.77
CA VAL A 119 -11.61 -6.71 3.01
C VAL A 119 -11.63 -7.03 4.52
N PRO A 120 -12.22 -8.16 4.95
CA PRO A 120 -12.10 -8.67 6.31
C PRO A 120 -10.63 -8.92 6.68
N TYR A 121 -10.11 -8.13 7.63
CA TYR A 121 -8.69 -8.07 7.92
C TYR A 121 -8.31 -8.86 9.17
N THR A 122 -8.94 -8.53 10.29
CA THR A 122 -8.79 -9.20 11.58
C THR A 122 -10.12 -9.85 12.00
N GLU A 123 -10.17 -10.48 13.17
CA GLU A 123 -11.41 -11.08 13.68
C GLU A 123 -12.53 -10.03 13.87
N ASP A 124 -12.16 -8.81 14.19
CA ASP A 124 -13.05 -7.72 14.60
C ASP A 124 -13.04 -6.50 13.67
N ALA A 125 -12.22 -6.51 12.58
CA ALA A 125 -12.06 -5.31 11.75
C ALA A 125 -11.84 -5.62 10.25
N LEU A 126 -12.22 -4.64 9.42
CA LEU A 126 -11.86 -4.53 8.01
C LEU A 126 -10.52 -3.79 7.85
N VAL A 127 -9.93 -3.82 6.65
CA VAL A 127 -8.77 -2.97 6.28
C VAL A 127 -9.09 -1.48 6.51
N ALA A 128 -10.32 -1.06 6.21
CA ALA A 128 -10.76 0.32 6.43
C ALA A 128 -10.78 0.72 7.92
N ASP A 129 -11.17 -0.19 8.82
CA ASP A 129 -11.18 0.04 10.26
C ASP A 129 -9.74 0.14 10.80
N PHE A 130 -8.83 -0.67 10.24
CA PHE A 130 -7.41 -0.57 10.54
C PHE A 130 -6.82 0.77 10.09
N ALA A 131 -7.12 1.22 8.86
CA ALA A 131 -6.70 2.53 8.37
C ALA A 131 -7.24 3.66 9.27
N GLN A 132 -8.49 3.55 9.72
CA GLN A 132 -9.12 4.52 10.63
C GLN A 132 -8.44 4.53 12.02
N ALA A 133 -8.10 3.36 12.55
CA ALA A 133 -7.41 3.25 13.85
C ALA A 133 -6.00 3.87 13.83
N LEU A 134 -5.30 3.81 12.68
CA LEU A 134 -4.00 4.47 12.51
C LEU A 134 -4.12 5.98 12.29
N ASN A 135 -5.26 6.45 11.77
CA ASN A 135 -5.52 7.85 11.43
C ASN A 135 -4.41 8.48 10.57
N MET A 136 -3.98 7.74 9.55
CA MET A 136 -2.96 8.16 8.59
C MET A 136 -3.60 8.56 7.26
N PRO A 137 -3.00 9.51 6.48
CA PRO A 137 -3.44 9.79 5.13
C PRO A 137 -3.37 8.55 4.25
N LEU A 138 -4.40 8.35 3.40
CA LEU A 138 -4.49 7.21 2.51
C LEU A 138 -3.84 7.51 1.16
N LEU A 139 -2.99 6.60 0.68
CA LEU A 139 -2.58 6.50 -0.71
C LEU A 139 -3.29 5.28 -1.32
N ILE A 140 -4.10 5.51 -2.35
CA ILE A 140 -4.88 4.45 -3.01
C ILE A 140 -4.15 3.99 -4.26
N VAL A 141 -3.81 2.71 -4.34
CA VAL A 141 -3.23 2.09 -5.53
C VAL A 141 -4.34 1.41 -6.32
N ALA A 142 -4.41 1.71 -7.61
CA ALA A 142 -5.44 1.19 -8.51
C ALA A 142 -4.82 0.63 -9.80
N ARG A 143 -5.51 -0.35 -10.41
CA ARG A 143 -5.10 -0.87 -11.72
C ARG A 143 -5.35 0.19 -12.80
N PRO A 144 -4.63 0.15 -13.95
CA PRO A 144 -4.82 1.15 -15.01
C PRO A 144 -5.93 0.78 -16.01
N THR A 145 -6.53 -0.42 -15.88
CA THR A 145 -7.44 -1.03 -16.87
C THR A 145 -8.90 -0.65 -16.68
N LEU A 146 -9.75 -1.04 -17.62
CA LEU A 146 -11.22 -0.83 -17.56
C LEU A 146 -11.79 -1.25 -16.19
N GLY A 147 -12.70 -0.42 -15.67
CA GLY A 147 -13.30 -0.55 -14.34
C GLY A 147 -12.57 0.23 -13.26
N THR A 148 -11.34 0.74 -13.52
CA THR A 148 -10.55 1.45 -12.52
C THR A 148 -11.24 2.71 -11.99
N VAL A 149 -11.88 3.48 -12.87
CA VAL A 149 -12.60 4.71 -12.46
C VAL A 149 -13.65 4.36 -11.40
N ASN A 150 -14.53 3.39 -11.69
CA ASN A 150 -15.56 2.95 -10.75
C ASN A 150 -14.96 2.46 -9.42
N HIS A 151 -13.96 1.54 -9.46
CA HIS A 151 -13.39 0.97 -8.25
C HIS A 151 -12.66 2.01 -7.42
N THR A 152 -11.97 2.96 -8.07
CA THR A 152 -11.25 4.03 -7.39
C THR A 152 -12.22 5.01 -6.72
N LEU A 153 -13.27 5.43 -7.42
CA LEU A 153 -14.29 6.30 -6.86
C LEU A 153 -15.00 5.66 -5.67
N LEU A 154 -15.41 4.38 -5.77
CA LEU A 154 -16.01 3.66 -4.64
C LEU A 154 -15.07 3.58 -3.42
N THR A 155 -13.77 3.37 -3.66
CA THR A 155 -12.77 3.34 -2.58
C THR A 155 -12.60 4.71 -1.93
N ILE A 156 -12.54 5.79 -2.74
CA ILE A 156 -12.46 7.16 -2.25
C ILE A 156 -13.70 7.54 -1.44
N GLU A 157 -14.90 7.26 -1.96
CA GLU A 157 -16.15 7.56 -1.27
C GLU A 157 -16.26 6.81 0.06
N CYS A 158 -15.87 5.54 0.08
CA CYS A 158 -15.83 4.75 1.31
C CYS A 158 -14.84 5.33 2.33
N ALA A 159 -13.67 5.79 1.90
CA ALA A 159 -12.68 6.43 2.76
C ALA A 159 -13.20 7.76 3.32
N LYS A 160 -13.78 8.62 2.49
CA LYS A 160 -14.37 9.90 2.88
C LYS A 160 -15.52 9.71 3.87
N ALA A 161 -16.42 8.74 3.62
CA ALA A 161 -17.53 8.43 4.52
C ALA A 161 -17.08 7.98 5.92
N ARG A 162 -15.85 7.47 6.04
CA ARG A 162 -15.21 7.11 7.31
C ARG A 162 -14.36 8.23 7.93
N GLY A 163 -14.39 9.44 7.36
CA GLY A 163 -13.64 10.60 7.82
C GLY A 163 -12.13 10.53 7.53
N LEU A 164 -11.70 9.62 6.64
CA LEU A 164 -10.29 9.48 6.29
C LEU A 164 -9.86 10.48 5.22
N LYS A 165 -8.65 11.00 5.35
CA LYS A 165 -8.04 11.87 4.36
C LYS A 165 -7.38 11.03 3.27
N VAL A 166 -7.71 11.30 2.01
CA VAL A 166 -7.08 10.66 0.86
C VAL A 166 -6.02 11.60 0.30
N ALA A 167 -4.75 11.21 0.44
CA ALA A 167 -3.60 11.97 -0.06
C ALA A 167 -3.56 11.97 -1.59
N GLY A 168 -3.96 10.85 -2.21
CA GLY A 168 -4.01 10.72 -3.66
C GLY A 168 -4.16 9.28 -4.13
N VAL A 169 -4.11 9.12 -5.44
CA VAL A 169 -4.22 7.84 -6.15
C VAL A 169 -2.95 7.60 -6.97
N ILE A 170 -2.52 6.34 -7.05
CA ILE A 170 -1.49 5.87 -8.00
C ILE A 170 -2.12 4.84 -8.94
N LEU A 171 -2.03 5.06 -10.25
CA LEU A 171 -2.36 4.05 -11.24
C LEU A 171 -1.11 3.22 -11.53
N SER A 172 -1.14 1.92 -11.24
CA SER A 172 0.07 1.08 -11.29
C SER A 172 -0.06 -0.06 -12.30
N GLY A 173 1.02 -0.32 -13.05
CA GLY A 173 1.15 -1.44 -13.95
C GLY A 173 0.61 -1.19 -15.36
N TYR A 174 0.62 0.04 -15.87
CA TYR A 174 0.20 0.29 -17.24
C TYR A 174 1.27 -0.17 -18.24
N ARG A 175 0.80 -0.57 -19.42
CA ARG A 175 1.67 -0.83 -20.55
C ARG A 175 1.67 0.38 -21.48
N GLU A 176 2.78 0.61 -22.18
CA GLU A 176 3.00 1.82 -23.00
C GLU A 176 1.89 2.04 -24.03
N GLU A 177 1.44 0.97 -24.68
CA GLU A 177 0.34 1.03 -25.66
C GLU A 177 -1.01 1.45 -25.06
N ALA A 178 -1.15 1.45 -23.72
CA ALA A 178 -2.36 1.85 -23.02
C ALA A 178 -2.27 3.27 -22.42
N LEU A 179 -1.13 3.96 -22.53
CA LEU A 179 -0.85 5.20 -21.81
C LEU A 179 -1.94 6.27 -21.98
N GLU A 180 -2.44 6.48 -23.20
CA GLU A 180 -3.48 7.49 -23.45
C GLU A 180 -4.79 7.16 -22.69
N ARG A 181 -5.22 5.90 -22.69
CA ARG A 181 -6.40 5.46 -21.92
C ARG A 181 -6.20 5.59 -20.42
N VAL A 182 -4.96 5.41 -19.95
CA VAL A 182 -4.63 5.57 -18.52
C VAL A 182 -4.69 7.05 -18.13
N LYS A 183 -4.26 7.97 -19.01
CA LYS A 183 -4.42 9.42 -18.82
C LYS A 183 -5.90 9.81 -18.76
N GLU A 184 -6.73 9.28 -19.66
CA GLU A 184 -8.18 9.52 -19.66
C GLU A 184 -8.82 9.00 -18.36
N ASN A 185 -8.43 7.82 -17.87
CA ASN A 185 -8.90 7.30 -16.59
C ASN A 185 -8.47 8.20 -15.42
N ARG A 186 -7.22 8.68 -15.43
CA ARG A 186 -6.71 9.65 -14.45
C ARG A 186 -7.61 10.89 -14.41
N ASP A 187 -7.83 11.51 -15.56
CA ASP A 187 -8.58 12.76 -15.67
C ASP A 187 -10.01 12.58 -15.16
N MET A 188 -10.66 11.45 -15.47
CA MET A 188 -11.99 11.12 -14.94
C MET A 188 -11.98 10.93 -13.42
N ILE A 189 -10.99 10.24 -12.87
CA ILE A 189 -10.88 10.04 -11.43
C ILE A 189 -10.71 11.40 -10.73
N GLU A 190 -9.81 12.25 -11.20
CA GLU A 190 -9.57 13.58 -10.62
C GLU A 190 -10.82 14.46 -10.72
N GLN A 191 -11.43 14.53 -11.90
CA GLN A 191 -12.63 15.36 -12.14
C GLN A 191 -13.79 14.95 -11.24
N LEU A 192 -14.04 13.65 -11.08
CA LEU A 192 -15.22 13.17 -10.36
C LEU A 192 -15.02 13.09 -8.84
N SER A 193 -13.80 12.87 -8.37
CA SER A 193 -13.50 12.70 -6.93
C SER A 193 -12.95 13.96 -6.25
N GLY A 194 -12.33 14.86 -7.02
CA GLY A 194 -11.51 15.95 -6.48
C GLY A 194 -10.21 15.48 -5.80
N VAL A 195 -9.85 14.20 -5.92
CA VAL A 195 -8.62 13.62 -5.37
C VAL A 195 -7.56 13.53 -6.46
N PRO A 196 -6.33 14.02 -6.24
CA PRO A 196 -5.30 14.00 -7.28
C PRO A 196 -4.81 12.56 -7.57
N VAL A 197 -4.55 12.26 -8.83
CA VAL A 197 -3.77 11.09 -9.23
C VAL A 197 -2.29 11.49 -9.24
N LEU A 198 -1.58 11.12 -8.18
CA LEU A 198 -0.21 11.54 -7.91
C LEU A 198 0.84 10.81 -8.74
N GLY A 199 0.43 9.78 -9.48
CA GLY A 199 1.35 9.08 -10.35
C GLY A 199 0.71 7.98 -11.19
N MET A 200 1.42 7.64 -12.26
CA MET A 200 1.11 6.51 -13.14
C MET A 200 2.40 5.72 -13.32
N ILE A 201 2.49 4.53 -12.70
CA ILE A 201 3.69 3.68 -12.76
C ILE A 201 3.52 2.67 -13.89
N PRO A 202 4.50 2.53 -14.79
CA PRO A 202 4.46 1.51 -15.84
C PRO A 202 4.56 0.10 -15.26
N TRP A 203 4.24 -0.91 -16.06
CA TRP A 203 4.55 -2.29 -15.75
C TRP A 203 6.06 -2.50 -15.78
N LEU A 204 6.64 -2.87 -14.64
CA LEU A 204 8.08 -3.03 -14.48
C LEU A 204 8.62 -4.37 -14.98
N GLY A 205 7.73 -5.29 -15.40
CA GLY A 205 8.09 -6.67 -15.70
C GLY A 205 7.79 -7.60 -14.53
N GLU A 206 8.01 -8.89 -14.73
CA GLU A 206 7.88 -9.91 -13.66
C GLU A 206 9.09 -9.86 -12.73
N GLU A 207 10.27 -9.64 -13.29
CA GLU A 207 11.53 -9.45 -12.59
C GLU A 207 12.06 -8.04 -12.83
N PHE A 208 12.43 -7.34 -11.77
CA PHE A 208 13.03 -6.01 -11.85
C PHE A 208 13.95 -5.77 -10.65
N THR A 209 14.95 -4.91 -10.84
CA THR A 209 15.85 -4.51 -9.76
C THR A 209 15.22 -3.44 -8.87
N ARG A 210 15.72 -3.33 -7.65
CA ARG A 210 15.34 -2.26 -6.72
C ARG A 210 15.57 -0.88 -7.35
N GLU A 211 16.74 -0.69 -7.96
CA GLU A 211 17.14 0.58 -8.60
C GLU A 211 16.13 1.00 -9.66
N TYR A 212 15.73 0.07 -10.52
CA TYR A 212 14.74 0.34 -11.58
C TYR A 212 13.35 0.68 -10.99
N ALA A 213 12.93 -0.01 -9.95
CA ALA A 213 11.66 0.29 -9.29
C ALA A 213 11.66 1.67 -8.61
N LEU A 214 12.79 2.05 -7.97
CA LEU A 214 12.93 3.36 -7.35
C LEU A 214 12.98 4.47 -8.41
N GLU A 215 13.70 4.26 -9.50
CA GLU A 215 13.77 5.20 -10.63
C GLU A 215 12.37 5.40 -11.24
N ALA A 216 11.65 4.32 -11.53
CA ALA A 216 10.29 4.39 -12.03
C ALA A 216 9.36 5.15 -11.07
N ALA A 217 9.45 4.92 -9.76
CA ALA A 217 8.66 5.64 -8.76
C ALA A 217 9.04 7.13 -8.69
N GLU A 218 10.33 7.46 -8.69
CA GLU A 218 10.83 8.84 -8.66
C GLU A 218 10.33 9.67 -9.85
N TYR A 219 10.32 9.07 -11.05
CA TYR A 219 9.85 9.74 -12.28
C TYR A 219 8.32 9.78 -12.41
N SER A 220 7.64 8.76 -11.91
CA SER A 220 6.21 8.58 -12.16
C SER A 220 5.31 9.09 -11.05
N ILE A 221 5.83 9.30 -9.84
CA ILE A 221 5.06 9.77 -8.68
C ILE A 221 5.46 11.20 -8.34
N ASN A 222 4.47 12.05 -8.11
CA ASN A 222 4.70 13.37 -7.51
C ASN A 222 5.01 13.21 -6.01
N VAL A 223 6.25 12.77 -5.73
CA VAL A 223 6.72 12.48 -4.37
C VAL A 223 6.68 13.74 -3.49
N SER A 224 7.02 14.92 -4.06
CA SER A 224 6.99 16.19 -3.33
C SER A 224 5.58 16.52 -2.79
N LYS A 225 4.54 16.12 -3.52
CA LYS A 225 3.16 16.26 -3.04
C LYS A 225 2.83 15.30 -1.90
N LEU A 226 3.45 14.12 -1.87
CA LEU A 226 3.30 13.17 -0.77
C LEU A 226 4.09 13.59 0.47
N GLU A 227 5.23 14.28 0.31
CA GLU A 227 6.02 14.83 1.42
C GLU A 227 5.21 15.84 2.24
N GLU A 228 4.28 16.59 1.63
CA GLU A 228 3.36 17.50 2.35
C GLU A 228 2.49 16.76 3.40
N TRP A 229 2.28 15.45 3.23
CA TRP A 229 1.50 14.62 4.15
C TRP A 229 2.34 13.98 5.25
N LEU A 230 3.66 14.04 5.16
CA LEU A 230 4.58 13.55 6.20
C LEU A 230 4.84 14.64 7.27
N ALA A 231 4.70 15.90 6.88
CA ALA A 231 4.88 17.06 7.79
C ALA A 231 3.71 17.18 8.84
#